data_ffe47aa113ae10aca13373a06953c7ce
#
_entry.id   ffe47aa113ae10aca13373a06953c7ce
#
_cell.length_a   1.000
_cell.length_b   1.000
_cell.length_c   1.000
_cell.angle_alpha   90.00
_cell.angle_beta   90.00
_cell.angle_gamma   90.00
#
_symmetry.space_group_name_H-M   'P 1'
#
loop_
_entity.id
_entity.type
_entity.pdbx_description
1 polymer ?
#
loop_
_entity_poly.entity_id
_entity_poly.type
_entity_poly.pdbx_seq_one_letter_code
_entity_poly.pdbx_strand_id
1 'polypeptide(L)'
;MQVDGHAEPRFESVREAFAEVVAKQTGTGAALAIWHGGRWVVDLWGGYRDTERTKPWKSNSIVMTYSVTKPFAAVCALQLVDRGLLELDAPVDRYWPGFESSADVRQVLSHQAGIVVLDEPADTSLFYDWPQMCARLEKQQPSWVPGTAIGESALLYGHLVGELVRRVDGRSLGAFLRDEVCAPLGLEFAIGLDAQQRARAVELTGFEAILAEAESRPPLYQRALGNPPGARNAEVVNSDAFRAAEIPAINGHGTARGVAGLYAALLGGQLLSPGLLAEATMAQASGIDLVIGGPERSWGLGFSLDDDGFGMGGTGGSVGWASVVGEYAIGFVTGSMGNHDRADRLENAFRSCLGLAPI
;
A
#
# COMPACT_ATOMS: atom_id res chain seq x y z
N MET A 1 16.14 -20.51 -10.75
CA MET A 1 16.53 -19.10 -10.68
C MET A 1 17.27 -18.92 -9.35
N GLN A 2 18.34 -18.11 -9.30
CA GLN A 2 19.11 -17.92 -8.06
C GLN A 2 18.30 -17.05 -7.09
N VAL A 3 18.31 -17.45 -5.81
CA VAL A 3 17.77 -16.68 -4.70
C VAL A 3 18.94 -16.22 -3.84
N ASP A 4 19.04 -14.92 -3.66
CA ASP A 4 20.05 -14.27 -2.83
C ASP A 4 19.42 -13.83 -1.50
N GLY A 5 20.27 -13.39 -0.56
CA GLY A 5 19.84 -12.92 0.75
C GLY A 5 20.01 -13.94 1.86
N HIS A 6 19.29 -13.73 2.97
CA HIS A 6 19.43 -14.51 4.19
C HIS A 6 18.09 -15.05 4.69
N ALA A 7 18.09 -16.27 5.18
CA ALA A 7 17.07 -16.80 6.08
C ALA A 7 17.80 -17.50 7.23
N GLU A 8 17.34 -17.30 8.48
CA GLU A 8 17.88 -18.05 9.60
C GLU A 8 17.60 -19.55 9.41
N PRO A 9 18.45 -20.46 9.90
CA PRO A 9 18.31 -21.91 9.66
C PRO A 9 16.93 -22.47 10.01
N ARG A 10 16.26 -21.92 11.02
CA ARG A 10 14.89 -22.29 11.40
C ARG A 10 13.87 -22.02 10.27
N PHE A 11 14.15 -21.08 9.38
CA PHE A 11 13.25 -20.62 8.32
C PHE A 11 13.73 -21.03 6.92
N GLU A 12 14.51 -22.11 6.80
CA GLU A 12 14.99 -22.57 5.49
C GLU A 12 13.84 -23.00 4.58
N SER A 13 12.75 -23.55 5.12
CA SER A 13 11.53 -23.86 4.34
C SER A 13 10.89 -22.64 3.71
N VAL A 14 11.04 -21.45 4.29
CA VAL A 14 10.60 -20.19 3.69
C VAL A 14 11.45 -19.84 2.48
N ARG A 15 12.79 -20.05 2.55
CA ARG A 15 13.69 -19.88 1.41
C ARG A 15 13.34 -20.82 0.27
N GLU A 16 13.06 -22.09 0.58
CA GLU A 16 12.65 -23.09 -0.43
C GLU A 16 11.32 -22.67 -1.09
N ALA A 17 10.33 -22.28 -0.31
CA ALA A 17 9.05 -21.77 -0.82
C ALA A 17 9.24 -20.51 -1.71
N PHE A 18 10.11 -19.58 -1.28
CA PHE A 18 10.42 -18.38 -2.04
C PHE A 18 11.13 -18.71 -3.37
N ALA A 19 12.06 -19.67 -3.36
CA ALA A 19 12.73 -20.12 -4.58
C ALA A 19 11.73 -20.70 -5.60
N GLU A 20 10.73 -21.47 -5.14
CA GLU A 20 9.67 -21.97 -6.01
C GLU A 20 8.78 -20.85 -6.56
N VAL A 21 8.44 -19.84 -5.73
CA VAL A 21 7.66 -18.66 -6.18
C VAL A 21 8.42 -17.94 -7.29
N VAL A 22 9.70 -17.63 -7.07
CA VAL A 22 10.53 -16.91 -8.06
C VAL A 22 10.74 -17.74 -9.33
N ALA A 23 10.93 -19.06 -9.20
CA ALA A 23 11.14 -19.95 -10.37
C ALA A 23 9.93 -20.01 -11.30
N LYS A 24 8.71 -19.85 -10.78
CA LYS A 24 7.47 -19.84 -11.53
C LYS A 24 7.13 -18.50 -12.19
N GLN A 25 7.84 -17.42 -11.84
CA GLN A 25 7.60 -16.10 -12.43
C GLN A 25 8.13 -16.04 -13.87
N THR A 26 7.28 -15.63 -14.80
CA THR A 26 7.63 -15.49 -16.21
C THR A 26 8.18 -14.10 -16.57
N GLY A 27 7.86 -13.08 -15.76
CA GLY A 27 8.27 -11.68 -15.94
C GLY A 27 9.51 -11.32 -15.09
N THR A 28 9.32 -10.35 -14.26
CA THR A 28 10.33 -9.85 -13.32
C THR A 28 10.35 -10.66 -12.01
N GLY A 29 11.21 -10.28 -11.07
CA GLY A 29 11.42 -11.03 -9.83
C GLY A 29 10.53 -10.62 -8.67
N ALA A 30 10.98 -11.01 -7.46
CA ALA A 30 10.33 -10.69 -6.19
C ALA A 30 11.34 -10.55 -5.06
N ALA A 31 10.88 -10.01 -3.92
CA ALA A 31 11.60 -10.01 -2.66
C ALA A 31 10.64 -10.26 -1.48
N LEU A 32 11.18 -10.86 -0.42
CA LEU A 32 10.49 -11.19 0.83
C LEU A 32 11.34 -10.75 2.01
N ALA A 33 10.76 -10.07 2.98
CA ALA A 33 11.40 -9.79 4.26
C ALA A 33 10.45 -10.08 5.41
N ILE A 34 10.97 -10.69 6.48
CA ILE A 34 10.21 -10.97 7.70
C ILE A 34 11.03 -10.54 8.91
N TRP A 35 10.39 -9.71 9.73
CA TRP A 35 10.89 -9.32 11.04
C TRP A 35 10.12 -10.10 12.12
N HIS A 36 10.83 -10.69 13.06
CA HIS A 36 10.28 -11.44 14.18
C HIS A 36 11.24 -11.47 15.37
N GLY A 37 10.72 -11.39 16.59
CA GLY A 37 11.54 -11.41 17.77
C GLY A 37 12.61 -10.30 17.84
N GLY A 38 12.28 -9.10 17.37
CA GLY A 38 13.17 -7.93 17.41
C GLY A 38 14.23 -7.87 16.33
N ARG A 39 14.25 -8.76 15.33
CA ARG A 39 15.26 -8.82 14.28
C ARG A 39 14.72 -9.30 12.92
N TRP A 40 15.50 -9.07 11.89
CA TRP A 40 15.23 -9.62 10.56
C TRP A 40 15.62 -11.10 10.52
N VAL A 41 14.64 -11.98 10.34
CA VAL A 41 14.85 -13.43 10.29
C VAL A 41 14.84 -13.99 8.86
N VAL A 42 14.19 -13.28 7.93
CA VAL A 42 14.19 -13.56 6.48
C VAL A 42 14.37 -12.25 5.72
N ASP A 43 15.25 -12.27 4.71
CA ASP A 43 15.48 -11.17 3.76
C ASP A 43 16.01 -11.77 2.46
N LEU A 44 15.11 -12.03 1.52
CA LEU A 44 15.34 -12.79 0.30
C LEU A 44 14.93 -11.99 -0.92
N TRP A 45 15.66 -12.15 -2.02
CA TRP A 45 15.29 -11.60 -3.31
C TRP A 45 15.77 -12.51 -4.43
N GLY A 46 15.12 -12.42 -5.60
CA GLY A 46 15.50 -13.22 -6.76
C GLY A 46 14.82 -12.77 -8.03
N GLY A 47 15.33 -13.22 -9.16
CA GLY A 47 14.86 -12.88 -10.48
C GLY A 47 15.49 -11.61 -11.05
N TYR A 48 14.74 -10.88 -11.87
CA TYR A 48 15.22 -9.71 -12.61
C TYR A 48 14.33 -8.51 -12.40
N ARG A 49 14.90 -7.32 -12.66
CA ARG A 49 14.17 -6.04 -12.58
C ARG A 49 13.49 -5.64 -13.90
N ASP A 50 13.89 -6.28 -14.99
CA ASP A 50 13.42 -6.01 -16.35
C ASP A 50 12.94 -7.31 -17.03
N THR A 51 12.09 -7.14 -18.03
CA THR A 51 11.55 -8.24 -18.86
C THR A 51 12.58 -8.91 -19.73
N GLU A 52 13.62 -8.15 -20.13
CA GLU A 52 14.74 -8.66 -20.94
C GLU A 52 15.70 -9.54 -20.12
N ARG A 53 15.54 -9.58 -18.78
CA ARG A 53 16.39 -10.33 -17.84
C ARG A 53 17.85 -9.95 -17.92
N THR A 54 18.13 -8.66 -18.13
CA THR A 54 19.49 -8.11 -18.18
C THR A 54 19.95 -7.51 -16.87
N LYS A 55 18.99 -7.07 -16.01
CA LYS A 55 19.25 -6.43 -14.73
C LYS A 55 18.81 -7.35 -13.58
N PRO A 56 19.72 -8.06 -12.91
CA PRO A 56 19.36 -8.89 -11.76
C PRO A 56 18.67 -8.07 -10.66
N TRP A 57 17.73 -8.69 -9.96
CA TRP A 57 17.16 -8.11 -8.74
C TRP A 57 18.26 -8.03 -7.66
N LYS A 58 18.30 -6.94 -6.92
CA LYS A 58 19.25 -6.69 -5.83
C LYS A 58 18.50 -6.35 -4.55
N SER A 59 19.16 -6.42 -3.41
CA SER A 59 18.60 -6.05 -2.10
C SER A 59 17.98 -4.65 -2.06
N ASN A 60 18.47 -3.72 -2.88
CA ASN A 60 18.01 -2.34 -2.98
C ASN A 60 17.11 -2.08 -4.21
N SER A 61 16.64 -3.12 -4.89
CA SER A 61 15.64 -2.98 -5.96
C SER A 61 14.31 -2.57 -5.34
N ILE A 62 13.68 -1.54 -5.89
CA ILE A 62 12.39 -1.04 -5.43
C ILE A 62 11.32 -1.33 -6.47
N VAL A 63 10.15 -1.69 -6.03
CA VAL A 63 9.03 -1.99 -6.92
C VAL A 63 7.79 -1.24 -6.47
N MET A 64 6.95 -0.84 -7.41
CA MET A 64 5.66 -0.25 -7.12
C MET A 64 4.74 -1.28 -6.45
N THR A 65 4.14 -0.92 -5.33
CA THR A 65 3.44 -1.86 -4.46
C THR A 65 1.91 -1.71 -4.47
N TYR A 66 1.38 -0.84 -5.33
CA TYR A 66 -0.06 -0.49 -5.35
C TYR A 66 -0.59 -0.14 -3.95
N SER A 67 -1.71 -0.74 -3.54
CA SER A 67 -2.41 -0.35 -2.31
C SER A 67 -1.61 -0.53 -1.02
N VAL A 68 -0.52 -1.31 -1.03
CA VAL A 68 0.46 -1.30 0.09
C VAL A 68 1.02 0.10 0.37
N THR A 69 0.85 1.03 -0.55
CA THR A 69 1.17 2.46 -0.37
C THR A 69 0.26 3.16 0.65
N LYS A 70 -1.02 2.76 0.76
CA LYS A 70 -2.02 3.46 1.57
C LYS A 70 -1.67 3.53 3.07
N PRO A 71 -1.21 2.45 3.72
CA PRO A 71 -0.74 2.50 5.10
C PRO A 71 0.37 3.52 5.35
N PHE A 72 1.29 3.68 4.40
CA PHE A 72 2.34 4.71 4.51
C PHE A 72 1.76 6.12 4.50
N ALA A 73 0.77 6.37 3.64
CA ALA A 73 0.05 7.64 3.63
C ALA A 73 -0.76 7.85 4.91
N ALA A 74 -1.46 6.81 5.39
CA ALA A 74 -2.23 6.87 6.63
C ALA A 74 -1.35 7.19 7.86
N VAL A 75 -0.19 6.53 7.98
CA VAL A 75 0.76 6.78 9.08
C VAL A 75 1.22 8.23 9.10
N CYS A 76 1.42 8.88 7.95
CA CYS A 76 1.75 10.31 7.91
C CYS A 76 0.64 11.17 8.53
N ALA A 77 -0.63 10.90 8.21
CA ALA A 77 -1.75 11.60 8.80
C ALA A 77 -1.91 11.28 10.31
N LEU A 78 -1.75 10.01 10.69
CA LEU A 78 -1.83 9.57 12.08
C LEU A 78 -0.72 10.17 12.95
N GLN A 79 0.48 10.40 12.42
CA GLN A 79 1.51 11.16 13.15
C GLN A 79 1.10 12.62 13.41
N LEU A 80 0.34 13.25 12.52
CA LEU A 80 -0.21 14.57 12.76
C LEU A 80 -1.33 14.53 13.82
N VAL A 81 -2.08 13.43 13.90
CA VAL A 81 -3.06 13.17 14.97
C VAL A 81 -2.35 13.04 16.32
N ASP A 82 -1.30 12.23 16.40
CA ASP A 82 -0.50 12.08 17.64
C ASP A 82 0.10 13.41 18.14
N ARG A 83 0.42 14.30 17.20
CA ARG A 83 0.94 15.66 17.50
C ARG A 83 -0.17 16.66 17.84
N GLY A 84 -1.44 16.26 17.81
CA GLY A 84 -2.60 17.14 18.04
C GLY A 84 -2.83 18.20 16.96
N LEU A 85 -2.26 18.01 15.77
CA LEU A 85 -2.38 18.92 14.63
C LEU A 85 -3.53 18.56 13.70
N LEU A 86 -3.97 17.30 13.73
CA LEU A 86 -5.10 16.76 12.98
C LEU A 86 -6.02 16.03 13.95
N GLU A 87 -7.33 16.26 13.88
CA GLU A 87 -8.34 15.61 14.71
C GLU A 87 -9.14 14.61 13.88
N LEU A 88 -9.25 13.36 14.35
CA LEU A 88 -9.93 12.30 13.61
C LEU A 88 -11.41 12.59 13.33
N ASP A 89 -12.11 13.13 14.31
CA ASP A 89 -13.54 13.38 14.25
C ASP A 89 -13.89 14.81 13.76
N ALA A 90 -12.88 15.55 13.31
CA ALA A 90 -13.11 16.85 12.69
C ALA A 90 -13.54 16.70 11.23
N PRO A 91 -14.48 17.52 10.74
CA PRO A 91 -14.85 17.54 9.35
C PRO A 91 -13.64 17.94 8.48
N VAL A 92 -13.52 17.33 7.30
CA VAL A 92 -12.40 17.56 6.38
C VAL A 92 -12.27 19.03 5.98
N ASP A 93 -13.39 19.75 5.82
CA ASP A 93 -13.42 21.16 5.42
C ASP A 93 -12.72 22.10 6.44
N ARG A 94 -12.58 21.70 7.70
CA ARG A 94 -11.78 22.42 8.71
C ARG A 94 -10.31 22.57 8.29
N TYR A 95 -9.75 21.57 7.63
CA TYR A 95 -8.37 21.55 7.15
C TYR A 95 -8.25 21.82 5.66
N TRP A 96 -9.32 21.52 4.93
CA TRP A 96 -9.40 21.68 3.48
C TRP A 96 -10.62 22.55 3.11
N PRO A 97 -10.53 23.89 3.29
CA PRO A 97 -11.59 24.80 2.92
C PRO A 97 -12.00 24.63 1.45
N GLY A 98 -13.29 24.47 1.21
CA GLY A 98 -13.85 24.20 -0.12
C GLY A 98 -14.16 22.73 -0.40
N PHE A 99 -13.81 21.81 0.51
CA PHE A 99 -14.22 20.41 0.42
C PHE A 99 -15.73 20.28 0.70
N GLU A 100 -16.51 19.91 -0.31
CA GLU A 100 -17.97 19.95 -0.23
C GLU A 100 -18.60 18.74 0.46
N SER A 101 -17.86 17.62 0.61
CA SER A 101 -18.37 16.46 1.31
C SER A 101 -18.39 16.69 2.83
N SER A 102 -19.41 16.16 3.51
CA SER A 102 -19.52 16.19 4.96
C SER A 102 -18.67 15.16 5.69
N ALA A 103 -17.73 14.49 5.00
CA ALA A 103 -16.87 13.49 5.60
C ALA A 103 -15.93 14.10 6.64
N ASP A 104 -15.69 13.38 7.73
CA ASP A 104 -14.62 13.66 8.68
C ASP A 104 -13.31 12.92 8.31
N VAL A 105 -12.23 13.23 9.01
CA VAL A 105 -10.91 12.65 8.77
C VAL A 105 -10.91 11.14 9.01
N ARG A 106 -11.62 10.65 10.04
CA ARG A 106 -11.78 9.23 10.36
C ARG A 106 -12.42 8.48 9.19
N GLN A 107 -13.49 9.02 8.64
CA GLN A 107 -14.20 8.42 7.50
C GLN A 107 -13.35 8.37 6.24
N VAL A 108 -12.49 9.37 6.02
CA VAL A 108 -11.51 9.33 4.92
C VAL A 108 -10.49 8.21 5.16
N LEU A 109 -9.89 8.13 6.34
CA LEU A 109 -8.88 7.13 6.67
C LEU A 109 -9.42 5.69 6.64
N SER A 110 -10.70 5.49 6.95
CA SER A 110 -11.34 4.17 7.07
C SER A 110 -12.24 3.80 5.89
N HIS A 111 -12.07 4.46 4.73
CA HIS A 111 -12.82 4.16 3.51
C HIS A 111 -14.35 4.31 3.61
N GLN A 112 -14.82 5.19 4.48
CA GLN A 112 -16.23 5.48 4.69
C GLN A 112 -16.70 6.80 4.03
N ALA A 113 -15.79 7.63 3.53
CA ALA A 113 -16.09 8.95 2.99
C ALA A 113 -16.95 8.95 1.71
N GLY A 114 -17.09 7.81 1.03
CA GLY A 114 -17.86 7.71 -0.21
C GLY A 114 -17.19 8.32 -1.45
N ILE A 115 -16.01 8.91 -1.32
CA ILE A 115 -15.27 9.50 -2.45
C ILE A 115 -14.36 8.42 -3.04
N VAL A 116 -14.91 7.64 -3.95
CA VAL A 116 -14.25 6.48 -4.54
C VAL A 116 -14.10 6.58 -6.06
N VAL A 117 -14.78 7.50 -6.71
CA VAL A 117 -14.74 7.77 -8.15
C VAL A 117 -14.64 9.27 -8.40
N LEU A 118 -14.12 9.65 -9.56
CA LEU A 118 -14.32 10.98 -10.13
C LEU A 118 -15.47 10.90 -11.15
N ASP A 119 -16.48 11.76 -11.02
CA ASP A 119 -17.61 11.79 -11.96
C ASP A 119 -17.20 12.43 -13.29
N GLU A 120 -16.39 13.48 -13.24
CA GLU A 120 -15.86 14.11 -14.44
C GLU A 120 -14.76 13.26 -15.08
N PRO A 121 -14.86 12.93 -16.39
CA PRO A 121 -13.80 12.24 -17.10
C PRO A 121 -12.47 12.97 -17.01
N ALA A 122 -11.38 12.20 -16.89
CA ALA A 122 -10.03 12.72 -16.81
C ALA A 122 -9.09 11.93 -17.71
N ASP A 123 -8.01 12.59 -18.12
CA ASP A 123 -6.88 11.95 -18.77
C ASP A 123 -5.87 11.45 -17.74
N THR A 124 -4.98 10.55 -18.16
CA THR A 124 -3.87 10.06 -17.33
C THR A 124 -3.01 11.16 -16.73
N SER A 125 -2.90 12.31 -17.42
CA SER A 125 -2.14 13.48 -16.95
C SER A 125 -2.64 14.05 -15.61
N LEU A 126 -3.89 13.80 -15.25
CA LEU A 126 -4.42 14.23 -13.94
C LEU A 126 -3.67 13.60 -12.77
N PHE A 127 -3.09 12.41 -12.91
CA PHE A 127 -2.22 11.81 -11.89
C PHE A 127 -0.98 12.65 -11.58
N TYR A 128 -0.55 13.50 -12.51
CA TYR A 128 0.67 14.30 -12.40
C TYR A 128 0.40 15.75 -11.98
N ASP A 129 -0.87 16.12 -11.85
CA ASP A 129 -1.32 17.47 -11.49
C ASP A 129 -2.04 17.45 -10.14
N TRP A 130 -1.26 17.54 -9.05
CA TRP A 130 -1.81 17.53 -7.69
C TRP A 130 -2.85 18.62 -7.44
N PRO A 131 -2.60 19.91 -7.82
CA PRO A 131 -3.60 20.96 -7.65
C PRO A 131 -4.91 20.68 -8.39
N GLN A 132 -4.84 20.19 -9.63
CA GLN A 132 -6.05 19.90 -10.41
C GLN A 132 -6.81 18.71 -9.84
N MET A 133 -6.10 17.65 -9.40
CA MET A 133 -6.72 16.52 -8.71
C MET A 133 -7.46 16.98 -7.45
N CYS A 134 -6.82 17.78 -6.61
CA CYS A 134 -7.43 18.31 -5.39
C CYS A 134 -8.64 19.20 -5.69
N ALA A 135 -8.57 20.06 -6.71
CA ALA A 135 -9.69 20.90 -7.10
C ALA A 135 -10.93 20.09 -7.56
N ARG A 136 -10.73 18.91 -8.17
CA ARG A 136 -11.82 17.99 -8.50
C ARG A 136 -12.35 17.28 -7.26
N LEU A 137 -11.48 16.84 -6.37
CA LEU A 137 -11.88 16.19 -5.11
C LEU A 137 -12.65 17.11 -4.18
N GLU A 138 -12.35 18.42 -4.17
CA GLU A 138 -13.10 19.42 -3.40
C GLU A 138 -14.60 19.40 -3.73
N LYS A 139 -14.94 19.20 -5.01
CA LYS A 139 -16.31 19.25 -5.53
C LYS A 139 -16.95 17.87 -5.72
N GLN A 140 -16.16 16.80 -5.55
CA GLN A 140 -16.65 15.45 -5.79
C GLN A 140 -17.71 15.07 -4.78
N GLN A 141 -18.90 14.77 -5.27
CA GLN A 141 -19.97 14.28 -4.41
C GLN A 141 -19.71 12.83 -4.01
N PRO A 142 -19.95 12.45 -2.76
CA PRO A 142 -19.77 11.08 -2.30
C PRO A 142 -20.78 10.13 -2.96
N SER A 143 -20.37 8.90 -3.25
CA SER A 143 -21.22 7.84 -3.82
C SER A 143 -22.26 7.31 -2.83
N TRP A 144 -22.12 7.60 -1.56
CA TRP A 144 -23.04 7.35 -0.44
C TRP A 144 -22.83 8.38 0.66
N VAL A 145 -23.77 8.51 1.58
CA VAL A 145 -23.63 9.40 2.74
C VAL A 145 -22.43 8.93 3.58
N PRO A 146 -21.42 9.77 3.84
CA PRO A 146 -20.25 9.40 4.65
C PRO A 146 -20.65 8.69 5.95
N GLY A 147 -19.96 7.60 6.27
CA GLY A 147 -20.22 6.77 7.45
C GLY A 147 -21.31 5.71 7.29
N THR A 148 -22.07 5.65 6.18
CA THR A 148 -23.18 4.69 6.01
C THR A 148 -22.80 3.42 5.26
N ALA A 149 -21.66 3.40 4.58
CA ALA A 149 -21.14 2.26 3.85
C ALA A 149 -19.60 2.33 3.78
N ILE A 150 -18.98 1.25 3.33
CA ILE A 150 -17.55 1.17 3.08
C ILE A 150 -17.26 0.88 1.62
N GLY A 151 -16.17 1.43 1.12
CA GLY A 151 -15.67 1.15 -0.22
C GLY A 151 -14.28 1.74 -0.41
N GLU A 152 -13.34 0.90 -0.83
CA GLU A 152 -11.95 1.32 -0.99
C GLU A 152 -11.86 2.50 -1.98
N SER A 153 -11.35 3.62 -1.52
CA SER A 153 -10.99 4.74 -2.39
C SER A 153 -9.70 4.39 -3.14
N ALA A 154 -9.82 3.51 -4.13
CA ALA A 154 -8.71 2.77 -4.71
C ALA A 154 -7.60 3.67 -5.29
N LEU A 155 -7.97 4.72 -6.04
CA LEU A 155 -7.03 5.67 -6.63
C LEU A 155 -6.94 7.01 -5.88
N LEU A 156 -8.04 7.41 -5.21
CA LEU A 156 -8.19 8.77 -4.69
C LEU A 156 -7.72 8.92 -3.23
N TYR A 157 -7.63 7.78 -2.49
CA TYR A 157 -7.24 7.75 -1.07
C TYR A 157 -6.00 8.60 -0.76
N GLY A 158 -4.96 8.40 -1.57
CA GLY A 158 -3.70 9.07 -1.34
C GLY A 158 -3.75 10.58 -1.53
N HIS A 159 -4.56 11.08 -2.46
CA HIS A 159 -4.76 12.51 -2.63
C HIS A 159 -5.64 13.10 -1.52
N LEU A 160 -6.66 12.37 -1.04
CA LEU A 160 -7.47 12.80 0.10
C LEU A 160 -6.61 12.92 1.36
N VAL A 161 -5.91 11.88 1.73
CA VAL A 161 -5.04 11.84 2.92
C VAL A 161 -3.84 12.78 2.75
N GLY A 162 -3.21 12.76 1.57
CA GLY A 162 -2.02 13.56 1.30
C GLY A 162 -2.29 15.07 1.28
N GLU A 163 -3.47 15.49 0.83
CA GLU A 163 -3.85 16.90 0.88
C GLU A 163 -4.11 17.36 2.30
N LEU A 164 -4.70 16.51 3.16
CA LEU A 164 -4.80 16.80 4.60
C LEU A 164 -3.42 16.98 5.23
N VAL A 165 -2.48 16.06 4.96
CA VAL A 165 -1.09 16.18 5.43
C VAL A 165 -0.46 17.47 4.93
N ARG A 166 -0.58 17.78 3.63
CA ARG A 166 0.01 18.97 3.03
C ARG A 166 -0.54 20.27 3.62
N ARG A 167 -1.84 20.33 3.89
CA ARG A 167 -2.48 21.53 4.46
C ARG A 167 -2.13 21.77 5.92
N VAL A 168 -1.91 20.70 6.67
CA VAL A 168 -1.57 20.77 8.11
C VAL A 168 -0.08 21.00 8.32
N ASP A 169 0.80 20.33 7.55
CA ASP A 169 2.26 20.37 7.74
C ASP A 169 2.98 21.31 6.76
N GLY A 170 2.44 21.48 5.55
CA GLY A 170 3.01 22.32 4.48
C GLY A 170 3.90 21.58 3.49
N ARG A 171 4.42 20.39 3.81
CA ARG A 171 5.19 19.53 2.90
C ARG A 171 4.25 18.68 2.04
N SER A 172 4.74 18.20 0.88
CA SER A 172 4.07 17.13 0.17
C SER A 172 4.08 15.84 0.99
N LEU A 173 3.15 14.91 0.71
CA LEU A 173 3.09 13.65 1.45
C LEU A 173 4.37 12.82 1.26
N GLY A 174 4.93 12.78 0.06
CA GLY A 174 6.20 12.09 -0.19
C GLY A 174 7.36 12.68 0.58
N ALA A 175 7.42 14.02 0.73
CA ALA A 175 8.44 14.69 1.55
C ALA A 175 8.23 14.40 3.04
N PHE A 176 7.00 14.49 3.53
CA PHE A 176 6.69 14.15 4.92
C PHE A 176 7.04 12.69 5.23
N LEU A 177 6.61 11.76 4.38
CA LEU A 177 6.92 10.32 4.52
C LEU A 177 8.43 10.07 4.59
N ARG A 178 9.20 10.69 3.69
CA ARG A 178 10.66 10.57 3.69
C ARG A 178 11.26 11.04 5.00
N ASP A 179 10.89 12.25 5.45
CA ASP A 179 11.57 12.94 6.54
C ASP A 179 11.14 12.42 7.93
N GLU A 180 9.86 12.06 8.10
CA GLU A 180 9.29 11.70 9.40
C GLU A 180 9.18 10.18 9.62
N VAL A 181 9.12 9.39 8.55
CA VAL A 181 8.92 7.93 8.66
C VAL A 181 10.12 7.16 8.11
N CYS A 182 10.45 7.36 6.83
CA CYS A 182 11.39 6.48 6.17
C CYS A 182 12.86 6.74 6.59
N ALA A 183 13.31 7.99 6.59
CA ALA A 183 14.69 8.31 6.94
C ALA A 183 15.06 7.98 8.39
N PRO A 184 14.24 8.31 9.41
CA PRO A 184 14.54 7.97 10.79
C PRO A 184 14.65 6.47 11.04
N LEU A 185 13.92 5.64 10.28
CA LEU A 185 13.88 4.18 10.43
C LEU A 185 14.74 3.45 9.40
N GLY A 186 15.38 4.16 8.48
CA GLY A 186 16.15 3.54 7.39
C GLY A 186 15.31 2.70 6.43
N LEU A 187 14.06 3.08 6.19
CA LEU A 187 13.16 2.34 5.29
C LEU A 187 13.38 2.78 3.84
N GLU A 188 13.66 1.82 2.97
CA GLU A 188 13.70 2.02 1.52
C GLU A 188 12.28 1.96 0.94
N PHE A 189 11.55 3.05 1.10
CA PHE A 189 10.22 3.26 0.53
C PHE A 189 10.05 4.73 0.15
N ALA A 190 9.47 5.01 -1.02
CA ALA A 190 9.26 6.37 -1.49
C ALA A 190 7.99 6.50 -2.34
N ILE A 191 7.38 7.69 -2.31
CA ILE A 191 6.30 8.11 -3.19
C ILE A 191 6.82 9.35 -3.94
N GLY A 192 6.78 9.30 -5.28
CA GLY A 192 7.45 10.33 -6.10
C GLY A 192 8.97 10.09 -6.16
N LEU A 193 9.40 9.23 -7.10
CA LEU A 193 10.80 8.81 -7.19
C LEU A 193 11.69 9.87 -7.83
N ASP A 194 12.86 10.11 -7.23
CA ASP A 194 13.95 10.81 -7.89
C ASP A 194 14.64 9.96 -8.99
N ALA A 195 15.60 10.55 -9.70
CA ALA A 195 16.31 9.87 -10.80
C ALA A 195 17.11 8.63 -10.32
N GLN A 196 17.71 8.68 -9.14
CA GLN A 196 18.50 7.56 -8.60
C GLN A 196 17.59 6.40 -8.19
N GLN A 197 16.44 6.70 -7.60
CA GLN A 197 15.42 5.73 -7.25
C GLN A 197 14.82 5.09 -8.51
N ARG A 198 14.45 5.89 -9.53
CA ARG A 198 13.95 5.35 -10.81
C ARG A 198 14.93 4.37 -11.47
N ALA A 199 16.22 4.62 -11.41
CA ALA A 199 17.24 3.71 -11.95
C ALA A 199 17.26 2.34 -11.25
N ARG A 200 16.71 2.21 -10.03
CA ARG A 200 16.58 0.95 -9.27
C ARG A 200 15.18 0.34 -9.36
N ALA A 201 14.23 1.03 -9.96
CA ALA A 201 12.86 0.58 -10.05
C ALA A 201 12.73 -0.66 -10.94
N VAL A 202 11.87 -1.56 -10.51
CA VAL A 202 11.51 -2.79 -11.20
C VAL A 202 10.38 -2.51 -12.19
N GLU A 203 10.40 -3.15 -13.34
CA GLU A 203 9.29 -3.13 -14.29
C GLU A 203 8.15 -4.03 -13.78
N LEU A 204 6.94 -3.50 -13.79
CA LEU A 204 5.73 -4.28 -13.56
C LEU A 204 5.30 -4.99 -14.85
N THR A 205 4.95 -6.27 -14.74
CA THR A 205 4.59 -7.17 -15.85
C THR A 205 3.39 -8.03 -15.48
N GLY A 206 2.73 -8.68 -16.46
CA GLY A 206 1.63 -9.62 -16.18
C GLY A 206 0.29 -8.95 -15.91
N PHE A 207 0.04 -7.80 -16.52
CA PHE A 207 -1.21 -7.03 -16.33
C PHE A 207 -2.46 -7.76 -16.83
N GLU A 208 -2.31 -8.71 -17.76
CA GLU A 208 -3.41 -9.51 -18.29
C GLU A 208 -4.16 -10.27 -17.19
N ALA A 209 -3.44 -10.76 -16.18
CA ALA A 209 -4.03 -11.50 -15.07
C ALA A 209 -4.95 -10.60 -14.22
N ILE A 210 -4.51 -9.36 -13.90
CA ILE A 210 -5.31 -8.43 -13.10
C ILE A 210 -6.47 -7.82 -13.90
N LEU A 211 -6.33 -7.67 -15.22
CA LEU A 211 -7.42 -7.21 -16.07
C LEU A 211 -8.52 -8.28 -16.16
N ALA A 212 -8.16 -9.56 -16.32
CA ALA A 212 -9.10 -10.66 -16.30
C ALA A 212 -9.83 -10.79 -14.96
N GLU A 213 -9.13 -10.68 -13.84
CA GLU A 213 -9.74 -10.66 -12.51
C GLU A 213 -10.72 -9.48 -12.35
N ALA A 214 -10.35 -8.32 -12.85
CA ALA A 214 -11.16 -7.12 -12.75
C ALA A 214 -12.55 -7.26 -13.41
N GLU A 215 -12.70 -8.11 -14.44
CA GLU A 215 -14.00 -8.34 -15.11
C GLU A 215 -15.06 -8.92 -14.16
N SER A 216 -14.66 -9.65 -13.13
CA SER A 216 -15.55 -10.25 -12.13
C SER A 216 -15.91 -9.31 -10.97
N ARG A 217 -15.28 -8.15 -10.89
CA ARG A 217 -15.48 -7.16 -9.81
C ARG A 217 -16.75 -6.33 -10.02
N PRO A 218 -17.28 -5.70 -8.95
CA PRO A 218 -18.45 -4.82 -9.05
C PRO A 218 -18.28 -3.71 -10.11
N PRO A 219 -19.36 -3.20 -10.73
CA PRO A 219 -19.26 -2.08 -11.68
C PRO A 219 -18.59 -0.83 -11.09
N LEU A 220 -18.75 -0.59 -9.80
CA LEU A 220 -18.10 0.53 -9.10
C LEU A 220 -16.57 0.39 -9.09
N TYR A 221 -16.04 -0.83 -9.02
CA TYR A 221 -14.61 -1.10 -9.15
C TYR A 221 -14.05 -0.61 -10.49
N GLN A 222 -14.78 -0.89 -11.59
CA GLN A 222 -14.34 -0.45 -12.91
C GLN A 222 -14.30 1.07 -13.03
N ARG A 223 -15.28 1.76 -12.45
CA ARG A 223 -15.31 3.21 -12.40
C ARG A 223 -14.20 3.78 -11.52
N ALA A 224 -13.99 3.20 -10.34
CA ALA A 224 -12.99 3.65 -9.35
C ALA A 224 -11.55 3.50 -9.86
N LEU A 225 -11.24 2.47 -10.67
CA LEU A 225 -9.90 2.25 -11.23
C LEU A 225 -9.76 2.72 -12.69
N GLY A 226 -10.83 3.19 -13.29
CA GLY A 226 -10.86 3.62 -14.69
C GLY A 226 -10.72 5.13 -14.90
N ASN A 227 -10.85 5.93 -13.85
CA ASN A 227 -10.79 7.39 -13.94
C ASN A 227 -10.01 8.01 -12.77
N PRO A 228 -8.83 8.58 -13.03
CA PRO A 228 -8.12 8.69 -14.31
C PRO A 228 -7.68 7.33 -14.86
N PRO A 229 -7.60 7.15 -16.19
CA PRO A 229 -7.09 5.93 -16.80
C PRO A 229 -5.58 5.80 -16.64
N GLY A 230 -5.04 4.57 -16.78
CA GLY A 230 -3.60 4.32 -16.80
C GLY A 230 -3.06 3.54 -15.62
N ALA A 231 -3.74 3.52 -14.46
CA ALA A 231 -3.28 2.78 -13.28
C ALA A 231 -3.16 1.25 -13.51
N ARG A 232 -3.77 0.69 -14.55
CA ARG A 232 -3.69 -0.72 -14.97
C ARG A 232 -3.06 -0.89 -16.36
N ASN A 233 -2.28 0.08 -16.80
CA ASN A 233 -1.57 0.06 -18.09
C ASN A 233 -0.06 -0.02 -17.84
N ALA A 234 0.59 -1.06 -18.38
CA ALA A 234 2.02 -1.33 -18.18
C ALA A 234 2.92 -0.17 -18.63
N GLU A 235 2.63 0.45 -19.77
CA GLU A 235 3.42 1.57 -20.31
C GLU A 235 3.32 2.79 -19.39
N VAL A 236 2.12 3.07 -18.88
CA VAL A 236 1.87 4.22 -17.98
C VAL A 236 2.60 4.02 -16.66
N VAL A 237 2.34 2.91 -15.95
CA VAL A 237 2.88 2.72 -14.58
C VAL A 237 4.40 2.53 -14.56
N ASN A 238 4.98 2.03 -15.65
CA ASN A 238 6.42 1.89 -15.82
C ASN A 238 7.11 3.16 -16.33
N SER A 239 6.35 4.20 -16.70
CA SER A 239 6.92 5.45 -17.22
C SER A 239 7.62 6.26 -16.11
N ASP A 240 8.62 7.02 -16.49
CA ASP A 240 9.31 7.93 -15.57
C ASP A 240 8.38 9.00 -15.00
N ALA A 241 7.39 9.46 -15.78
CA ALA A 241 6.41 10.43 -15.33
C ALA A 241 5.55 9.87 -14.19
N PHE A 242 5.02 8.64 -14.34
CA PHE A 242 4.20 8.00 -13.31
C PHE A 242 5.01 7.69 -12.04
N ARG A 243 6.25 7.22 -12.21
CA ARG A 243 7.15 6.93 -11.08
C ARG A 243 7.57 8.19 -10.32
N ALA A 244 7.72 9.32 -11.01
CA ALA A 244 8.10 10.60 -10.40
C ALA A 244 6.94 11.35 -9.74
N ALA A 245 5.70 11.07 -10.13
CA ALA A 245 4.52 11.69 -9.53
C ALA A 245 4.26 11.16 -8.12
N GLU A 246 3.62 11.96 -7.29
CA GLU A 246 3.08 11.51 -6.01
C GLU A 246 1.63 11.05 -6.21
N ILE A 247 1.40 9.72 -6.22
CA ILE A 247 0.06 9.10 -6.29
C ILE A 247 -0.09 8.17 -5.07
N PRO A 248 -0.31 8.73 -3.86
CA PRO A 248 -0.07 8.02 -2.61
C PRO A 248 -1.08 6.91 -2.27
N ALA A 249 -1.98 6.61 -3.19
CA ALA A 249 -2.85 5.44 -3.10
C ALA A 249 -2.23 4.17 -3.71
N ILE A 250 -1.30 4.32 -4.69
CA ILE A 250 -0.88 3.19 -5.52
C ILE A 250 0.60 3.20 -5.92
N ASN A 251 1.29 4.36 -6.02
CA ASN A 251 2.61 4.36 -6.63
C ASN A 251 3.78 4.45 -5.66
N GLY A 252 3.58 4.06 -4.41
CA GLY A 252 4.70 3.82 -3.49
C GLY A 252 5.60 2.71 -4.02
N HIS A 253 6.91 2.96 -4.00
CA HIS A 253 7.94 2.03 -4.43
C HIS A 253 8.82 1.68 -3.24
N GLY A 254 9.01 0.40 -2.99
CA GLY A 254 9.82 -0.04 -1.86
C GLY A 254 10.51 -1.37 -2.07
N THR A 255 11.46 -1.65 -1.18
CA THR A 255 12.01 -2.99 -0.97
C THR A 255 11.07 -3.78 -0.05
N ALA A 256 11.21 -5.11 -0.02
CA ALA A 256 10.47 -5.94 0.93
C ALA A 256 10.77 -5.54 2.39
N ARG A 257 12.03 -5.20 2.72
CA ARG A 257 12.41 -4.68 4.04
C ARG A 257 11.80 -3.32 4.34
N GLY A 258 11.70 -2.45 3.35
CA GLY A 258 11.04 -1.14 3.51
C GLY A 258 9.55 -1.30 3.83
N VAL A 259 8.89 -2.26 3.16
CA VAL A 259 7.48 -2.57 3.43
C VAL A 259 7.30 -3.22 4.80
N ALA A 260 7.99 -4.33 5.09
CA ALA A 260 7.89 -5.00 6.39
C ALA A 260 8.34 -4.08 7.55
N GLY A 261 9.29 -3.19 7.29
CA GLY A 261 9.84 -2.27 8.28
C GLY A 261 8.85 -1.26 8.83
N LEU A 262 7.88 -0.82 8.01
CA LEU A 262 6.76 0.01 8.50
C LEU A 262 6.00 -0.73 9.61
N TYR A 263 5.63 -1.98 9.35
CA TYR A 263 4.85 -2.80 10.27
C TYR A 263 5.66 -3.22 11.49
N ALA A 264 6.95 -3.55 11.32
CA ALA A 264 7.85 -3.78 12.43
C ALA A 264 7.97 -2.57 13.36
N ALA A 265 8.05 -1.36 12.78
CA ALA A 265 8.10 -0.12 13.56
C ALA A 265 6.76 0.19 14.26
N LEU A 266 5.63 -0.14 13.65
CA LEU A 266 4.30 -0.02 14.29
C LEU A 266 4.19 -1.00 15.48
N LEU A 267 4.53 -2.28 15.30
CA LEU A 267 4.55 -3.26 16.38
C LEU A 267 5.52 -2.86 17.50
N GLY A 268 6.64 -2.25 17.15
CA GLY A 268 7.65 -1.75 18.08
C GLY A 268 7.30 -0.41 18.75
N GLY A 269 6.14 0.20 18.46
CA GLY A 269 5.71 1.48 19.04
C GLY A 269 6.59 2.68 18.68
N GLN A 270 7.25 2.63 17.50
CA GLN A 270 8.20 3.68 17.08
C GLN A 270 7.55 4.80 16.26
N LEU A 271 6.33 4.59 15.75
CA LEU A 271 5.69 5.51 14.80
C LEU A 271 4.46 6.22 15.37
N LEU A 272 3.69 5.54 16.20
CA LEU A 272 2.46 6.04 16.79
C LEU A 272 2.45 5.74 18.29
N SER A 273 1.76 6.58 19.05
CA SER A 273 1.48 6.29 20.47
C SER A 273 0.68 4.98 20.60
N PRO A 274 0.84 4.22 21.69
CA PRO A 274 0.13 2.96 21.88
C PRO A 274 -1.40 3.11 21.81
N GLY A 275 -1.95 4.21 22.30
CA GLY A 275 -3.39 4.50 22.24
C GLY A 275 -3.87 4.71 20.81
N LEU A 276 -3.15 5.51 20.02
CA LEU A 276 -3.51 5.78 18.63
C LEU A 276 -3.30 4.54 17.75
N LEU A 277 -2.24 3.76 17.98
CA LEU A 277 -2.05 2.51 17.27
C LEU A 277 -3.21 1.54 17.52
N ALA A 278 -3.62 1.36 18.78
CA ALA A 278 -4.76 0.52 19.13
C ALA A 278 -6.06 1.00 18.45
N GLU A 279 -6.30 2.33 18.44
CA GLU A 279 -7.44 2.92 17.75
C GLU A 279 -7.36 2.72 16.22
N ALA A 280 -6.19 2.91 15.63
CA ALA A 280 -5.97 2.79 14.19
C ALA A 280 -6.13 1.35 13.69
N THR A 281 -5.82 0.37 14.52
CA THR A 281 -5.92 -1.06 14.22
C THR A 281 -7.18 -1.73 14.79
N MET A 282 -8.11 -0.95 15.33
CA MET A 282 -9.46 -1.37 15.66
C MET A 282 -10.39 -1.15 14.47
N ALA A 283 -11.38 -2.02 14.29
CA ALA A 283 -12.35 -1.88 13.22
C ALA A 283 -13.17 -0.57 13.37
N GLN A 284 -12.97 0.34 12.44
CA GLN A 284 -13.74 1.58 12.31
C GLN A 284 -15.05 1.34 11.55
N ALA A 285 -15.02 0.38 10.62
CA ALA A 285 -16.17 -0.08 9.88
C ALA A 285 -15.95 -1.51 9.36
N SER A 286 -17.03 -2.28 9.25
CA SER A 286 -17.02 -3.64 8.72
C SER A 286 -18.23 -3.87 7.81
N GLY A 287 -18.09 -4.77 6.85
CA GLY A 287 -19.14 -5.15 5.92
C GLY A 287 -18.63 -5.46 4.51
N ILE A 288 -19.53 -5.52 3.55
CA ILE A 288 -19.18 -5.70 2.14
C ILE A 288 -18.65 -4.37 1.60
N ASP A 289 -17.41 -4.38 1.10
CA ASP A 289 -16.82 -3.22 0.43
C ASP A 289 -17.48 -3.03 -0.95
N LEU A 290 -18.11 -1.89 -1.16
CA LEU A 290 -18.90 -1.61 -2.36
C LEU A 290 -18.03 -1.47 -3.63
N VAL A 291 -16.74 -1.20 -3.48
CA VAL A 291 -15.80 -1.06 -4.61
C VAL A 291 -15.15 -2.41 -4.91
N ILE A 292 -14.56 -3.06 -3.93
CA ILE A 292 -13.84 -4.32 -4.13
C ILE A 292 -14.79 -5.51 -4.27
N GLY A 293 -15.91 -5.51 -3.54
CA GLY A 293 -16.81 -6.65 -3.43
C GLY A 293 -16.18 -7.83 -2.68
N GLY A 294 -16.77 -9.00 -2.86
CA GLY A 294 -16.29 -10.23 -2.21
C GLY A 294 -16.80 -10.40 -0.77
N PRO A 295 -16.04 -11.10 0.09
CA PRO A 295 -16.44 -11.30 1.49
C PRO A 295 -16.43 -10.00 2.28
N GLU A 296 -17.11 -10.01 3.44
CA GLU A 296 -17.01 -8.92 4.41
C GLU A 296 -15.55 -8.67 4.80
N ARG A 297 -15.23 -7.41 5.07
CA ARG A 297 -13.93 -6.97 5.54
C ARG A 297 -14.04 -5.87 6.57
N SER A 298 -12.99 -5.68 7.32
CA SER A 298 -12.88 -4.63 8.32
C SER A 298 -11.78 -3.64 7.93
N TRP A 299 -12.10 -2.36 8.06
CA TRP A 299 -11.14 -1.27 7.87
C TRP A 299 -10.82 -0.59 9.21
N GLY A 300 -9.53 -0.47 9.50
CA GLY A 300 -9.00 0.45 10.50
C GLY A 300 -8.71 1.83 9.89
N LEU A 301 -7.89 2.64 10.55
CA LEU A 301 -7.47 3.95 10.02
C LEU A 301 -6.31 3.77 9.02
N GLY A 302 -6.66 3.37 7.80
CA GLY A 302 -5.70 3.13 6.70
C GLY A 302 -5.15 1.72 6.62
N PHE A 303 -5.71 0.78 7.35
CA PHE A 303 -5.33 -0.62 7.36
C PHE A 303 -6.52 -1.54 7.08
N SER A 304 -6.31 -2.59 6.31
CA SER A 304 -7.17 -3.76 6.30
C SER A 304 -6.90 -4.57 7.57
N LEU A 305 -7.95 -5.14 8.14
CA LEU A 305 -7.88 -5.88 9.41
C LEU A 305 -8.41 -7.29 9.23
N ASP A 306 -7.82 -8.22 9.97
CA ASP A 306 -8.37 -9.54 10.24
C ASP A 306 -8.14 -9.95 11.70
N ASP A 307 -8.46 -11.21 12.06
CA ASP A 307 -8.31 -11.72 13.42
C ASP A 307 -6.83 -11.92 13.83
N ASP A 308 -5.90 -11.95 12.87
CA ASP A 308 -4.46 -12.12 13.10
C ASP A 308 -3.73 -10.78 13.27
N GLY A 309 -4.21 -9.73 12.59
CA GLY A 309 -3.51 -8.46 12.62
C GLY A 309 -4.02 -7.40 11.64
N PHE A 310 -3.08 -6.66 11.06
CA PHE A 310 -3.40 -5.53 10.19
C PHE A 310 -2.36 -5.31 9.10
N GLY A 311 -2.81 -4.80 7.97
CA GLY A 311 -1.90 -4.50 6.86
C GLY A 311 -2.62 -4.07 5.59
N MET A 312 -2.02 -4.35 4.45
CA MET A 312 -2.59 -4.08 3.14
C MET A 312 -2.01 -4.97 2.06
N GLY A 313 -2.90 -5.56 1.26
CA GLY A 313 -2.54 -6.16 -0.02
C GLY A 313 -2.57 -5.13 -1.15
N GLY A 314 -1.68 -5.27 -2.12
CA GLY A 314 -1.65 -4.45 -3.33
C GLY A 314 -2.11 -5.24 -4.56
N THR A 315 -2.78 -4.56 -5.48
CA THR A 315 -3.09 -5.14 -6.80
C THR A 315 -1.84 -5.76 -7.41
N GLY A 316 -1.91 -7.01 -7.81
CA GLY A 316 -0.78 -7.76 -8.37
C GLY A 316 -0.01 -8.61 -7.36
N GLY A 317 -0.40 -8.61 -6.06
CA GLY A 317 0.03 -9.59 -5.09
C GLY A 317 1.17 -9.17 -4.16
N SER A 318 1.60 -7.91 -4.16
CA SER A 318 2.46 -7.38 -3.08
C SER A 318 1.65 -7.26 -1.79
N VAL A 319 2.30 -7.51 -0.64
CA VAL A 319 1.67 -7.49 0.69
C VAL A 319 2.63 -6.85 1.69
N GLY A 320 2.05 -6.05 2.59
CA GLY A 320 2.68 -5.64 3.84
C GLY A 320 1.72 -5.93 4.99
N TRP A 321 2.17 -6.67 6.01
CA TRP A 321 1.31 -7.12 7.10
C TRP A 321 2.04 -7.17 8.43
N ALA A 322 1.33 -6.88 9.51
CA ALA A 322 1.72 -7.13 10.89
C ALA A 322 0.80 -8.20 11.49
N SER A 323 1.33 -9.36 11.81
CA SER A 323 0.64 -10.33 12.65
C SER A 323 0.84 -9.96 14.12
N VAL A 324 -0.24 -9.59 14.78
CA VAL A 324 -0.24 -9.32 16.23
C VAL A 324 -0.16 -10.64 17.00
N VAL A 325 -0.86 -11.66 16.52
CA VAL A 325 -0.89 -13.01 17.12
C VAL A 325 0.48 -13.68 17.04
N GLY A 326 1.16 -13.55 15.89
CA GLY A 326 2.47 -14.17 15.68
C GLY A 326 3.66 -13.28 16.03
N GLU A 327 3.43 -12.02 16.43
CA GLU A 327 4.45 -11.02 16.74
C GLU A 327 5.51 -10.86 15.62
N TYR A 328 5.06 -10.81 14.35
CA TYR A 328 5.93 -10.61 13.20
C TYR A 328 5.39 -9.56 12.22
N ALA A 329 6.30 -9.04 11.43
CA ALA A 329 5.98 -8.20 10.27
C ALA A 329 6.53 -8.84 9.00
N ILE A 330 5.72 -8.85 7.94
CA ILE A 330 6.07 -9.42 6.63
C ILE A 330 5.90 -8.38 5.53
N GLY A 331 6.81 -8.38 4.58
CA GLY A 331 6.70 -7.64 3.33
C GLY A 331 7.08 -8.55 2.17
N PHE A 332 6.14 -8.80 1.28
CA PHE A 332 6.36 -9.43 -0.01
C PHE A 332 6.12 -8.44 -1.12
N VAL A 333 7.11 -8.23 -1.98
CA VAL A 333 7.01 -7.32 -3.12
C VAL A 333 7.40 -8.03 -4.41
N THR A 334 6.65 -7.78 -5.49
CA THR A 334 6.81 -8.48 -6.76
C THR A 334 6.60 -7.54 -7.94
N GLY A 335 7.44 -7.68 -8.97
CA GLY A 335 7.24 -6.99 -10.24
C GLY A 335 6.35 -7.78 -11.22
N SER A 336 6.14 -9.06 -10.97
CA SER A 336 5.26 -9.91 -11.76
C SER A 336 3.86 -9.92 -11.16
N MET A 337 2.92 -9.23 -11.81
CA MET A 337 1.54 -9.10 -11.34
C MET A 337 0.83 -10.46 -11.29
N GLY A 338 -0.05 -10.65 -10.32
CA GLY A 338 -0.82 -11.87 -10.09
C GLY A 338 -1.68 -11.75 -8.85
N ASN A 339 -2.08 -12.86 -8.25
CA ASN A 339 -2.87 -12.91 -7.01
C ASN A 339 -1.99 -12.94 -5.75
N HIS A 340 -2.64 -12.98 -4.59
CA HIS A 340 -2.00 -13.02 -3.27
C HIS A 340 -1.54 -14.42 -2.85
N ASP A 341 -1.96 -15.51 -3.50
CA ASP A 341 -1.59 -16.90 -3.14
C ASP A 341 -0.08 -17.10 -2.94
N ARG A 342 0.73 -16.28 -3.63
CA ARG A 342 2.19 -16.32 -3.49
C ARG A 342 2.64 -15.79 -2.13
N ALA A 343 2.06 -14.67 -1.69
CA ALA A 343 2.34 -14.10 -0.37
C ALA A 343 1.83 -15.03 0.73
N ASP A 344 0.58 -15.51 0.60
CA ASP A 344 -0.07 -16.41 1.55
C ASP A 344 0.76 -17.69 1.73
N ARG A 345 1.25 -18.25 0.62
CA ARG A 345 2.13 -19.44 0.68
C ARG A 345 3.41 -19.19 1.46
N LEU A 346 4.05 -18.03 1.26
CA LEU A 346 5.30 -17.66 1.94
C LEU A 346 5.07 -17.41 3.42
N GLU A 347 3.99 -16.72 3.75
CA GLU A 347 3.57 -16.47 5.11
C GLU A 347 3.19 -17.78 5.83
N ASN A 348 2.45 -18.67 5.19
CA ASN A 348 2.11 -19.98 5.75
C ASN A 348 3.35 -20.87 5.98
N ALA A 349 4.36 -20.80 5.10
CA ALA A 349 5.63 -21.48 5.34
C ALA A 349 6.34 -20.94 6.59
N PHE A 350 6.31 -19.63 6.80
CA PHE A 350 6.86 -18.99 8.00
C PHE A 350 6.06 -19.35 9.26
N ARG A 351 4.73 -19.23 9.21
CA ARG A 351 3.81 -19.58 10.32
C ARG A 351 3.99 -21.02 10.77
N SER A 352 4.17 -21.95 9.82
CA SER A 352 4.46 -23.35 10.11
C SER A 352 5.74 -23.52 10.94
N CYS A 353 6.81 -22.75 10.69
CA CYS A 353 8.02 -22.78 11.50
C CYS A 353 7.80 -22.30 12.95
N LEU A 354 6.77 -21.48 13.17
CA LEU A 354 6.38 -21.00 14.49
C LEU A 354 5.35 -21.91 15.18
N GLY A 355 4.77 -22.88 14.47
CA GLY A 355 3.66 -23.70 14.96
C GLY A 355 2.32 -22.97 15.00
N LEU A 356 2.17 -21.89 14.21
CA LEU A 356 0.93 -21.13 14.07
C LEU A 356 0.01 -21.75 13.01
N ALA A 357 -1.29 -21.54 13.15
CA ALA A 357 -2.27 -21.91 12.12
C ALA A 357 -2.00 -21.14 10.82
N PRO A 358 -2.31 -21.71 9.64
CA PRO A 358 -2.28 -20.97 8.38
C PRO A 358 -3.30 -19.81 8.39
N ILE A 359 -3.01 -18.78 7.56
CA ILE A 359 -3.95 -17.70 7.27
C ILE A 359 -5.01 -18.15 6.29
#